data_3912c005e86d027df01a934bc5444685
#
_entry.id   3912c005e86d027df01a934bc5444685
#
_cell.length_a   1.000
_cell.length_b   1.000
_cell.length_c   1.000
_cell.angle_alpha   90.00
_cell.angle_beta   90.00
_cell.angle_gamma   90.00
#
_symmetry.space_group_name_H-M   'P 1'
#
loop_
_entity.id
_entity.type
_entity.pdbx_description
1 polymer ?
#
loop_
_entity_poly.entity_id
_entity_poly.type
_entity_poly.pdbx_seq_one_letter_code
_entity_poly.pdbx_strand_id
1 'polypeptide(L)'
;MKPIDPKTYNLSPRTKLLEDNKGSLFVVVDRKSRVVMKDGHKIVKIAEDIKKVNQNKKISLLTSAPVCSKTKKYLLKCSIPVLLL
;
A
#
# COMPACT_ATOMS: atom_id res chain seq x y z
N MET A 1 12.70 -0.80 -8.84
CA MET A 1 12.22 -0.42 -7.49
C MET A 1 13.13 -0.97 -6.41
N LYS A 2 13.25 -0.25 -5.32
CA LYS A 2 14.09 -0.70 -4.21
C LYS A 2 13.25 -0.92 -2.95
N PRO A 3 13.59 -1.91 -2.13
CA PRO A 3 12.90 -2.11 -0.86
C PRO A 3 13.19 -0.98 0.12
N ILE A 4 12.15 -0.62 0.88
CA ILE A 4 12.23 0.42 1.90
C ILE A 4 11.94 -0.23 3.26
N ASP A 5 12.74 0.12 4.28
CA ASP A 5 12.52 -0.36 5.63
C ASP A 5 11.22 0.27 6.17
N PRO A 6 10.22 -0.55 6.54
CA PRO A 6 8.97 -0.02 7.07
C PRO A 6 9.15 0.77 8.36
N LYS A 7 10.21 0.54 9.10
CA LYS A 7 10.51 1.31 10.32
C LYS A 7 10.75 2.79 10.03
N THR A 8 11.17 3.14 8.81
CA THR A 8 11.32 4.53 8.37
C THR A 8 10.03 5.32 8.55
N TYR A 9 8.89 4.65 8.43
CA TYR A 9 7.56 5.25 8.56
C TYR A 9 6.82 4.76 9.80
N ASN A 10 7.52 4.22 10.77
CA ASN A 10 6.94 3.70 12.02
C ASN A 10 5.92 2.58 11.79
N LEU A 11 6.16 1.78 10.76
CA LEU A 11 5.28 0.66 10.41
C LEU A 11 5.81 -0.66 10.98
N SER A 12 4.91 -1.65 11.04
CA SER A 12 5.29 -3.01 11.43
C SER A 12 6.39 -3.54 10.52
N PRO A 13 7.40 -4.26 11.06
CA PRO A 13 8.45 -4.85 10.22
C PRO A 13 7.94 -5.86 9.21
N ARG A 14 6.70 -6.33 9.33
CA ARG A 14 6.07 -7.24 8.38
C ARG A 14 5.56 -6.53 7.13
N THR A 15 5.46 -5.22 7.15
CA THR A 15 4.99 -4.43 6.02
C THR A 15 6.07 -4.41 4.93
N LYS A 16 5.70 -4.81 3.72
CA LYS A 16 6.60 -4.75 2.57
C LYS A 16 6.36 -3.48 1.80
N LEU A 17 7.40 -2.68 1.65
CA LEU A 17 7.36 -1.43 0.89
C LEU A 17 8.40 -1.44 -0.21
N LEU A 18 8.03 -0.92 -1.37
CA LEU A 18 8.95 -0.64 -2.46
C LEU A 18 8.85 0.82 -2.84
N GLU A 19 9.93 1.38 -3.36
CA GLU A 19 9.96 2.75 -3.85
C GLU A 19 10.50 2.77 -5.28
N ASP A 20 9.85 3.53 -6.15
CA ASP A 20 10.32 3.69 -7.52
C ASP A 20 11.28 4.88 -7.64
N ASN A 21 11.76 5.16 -8.88
CA ASN A 21 12.70 6.24 -9.12
C ASN A 21 12.12 7.63 -8.90
N LYS A 22 10.79 7.74 -8.85
CA LYS A 22 10.09 9.02 -8.65
C LYS A 22 9.74 9.28 -7.20
N GLY A 23 10.09 8.35 -6.31
CA GLY A 23 9.77 8.46 -4.89
C GLY A 23 8.37 8.00 -4.51
N SER A 24 7.65 7.36 -5.43
CA SER A 24 6.35 6.76 -5.10
C SER A 24 6.55 5.48 -4.32
N LEU A 25 5.70 5.27 -3.31
CA LEU A 25 5.74 4.08 -2.47
C LEU A 25 4.67 3.09 -2.87
N PHE A 26 5.02 1.81 -2.77
CA PHE A 26 4.10 0.71 -3.06
C PHE A 26 4.02 -0.21 -1.85
N VAL A 27 2.80 -0.40 -1.35
CA VAL A 27 2.53 -1.42 -0.34
C VAL A 27 2.35 -2.73 -1.09
N VAL A 28 3.22 -3.70 -0.82
CA VAL A 28 3.23 -4.97 -1.55
C VAL A 28 2.45 -6.03 -0.79
N VAL A 29 1.46 -6.62 -1.46
CA VAL A 29 0.69 -7.75 -0.94
C VAL A 29 0.79 -8.89 -1.94
N ASP A 30 1.74 -9.79 -1.70
CA ASP A 30 1.99 -10.94 -2.57
C ASP A 30 1.44 -12.19 -1.88
N ARG A 31 0.22 -12.57 -2.27
CA ARG A 31 -0.46 -13.73 -1.68
C ARG A 31 -1.55 -14.23 -2.63
N LYS A 32 -2.09 -15.42 -2.37
CA LYS A 32 -3.16 -16.01 -3.19
C LYS A 32 -4.54 -15.61 -2.73
N SER A 33 -4.73 -15.34 -1.44
CA SER A 33 -6.05 -14.98 -0.90
C SER A 33 -6.47 -13.58 -1.32
N ARG A 34 -7.78 -13.42 -1.56
CA ARG A 34 -8.34 -12.16 -2.02
C ARG A 34 -8.12 -11.02 -1.03
N VAL A 35 -7.83 -9.83 -1.56
CA VAL A 35 -7.75 -8.60 -0.76
C VAL A 35 -9.19 -8.09 -0.57
N VAL A 36 -9.65 -8.06 0.67
CA VAL A 36 -11.02 -7.68 1.04
C VAL A 36 -11.01 -6.37 1.84
N MET A 37 -12.20 -5.88 2.22
CA MET A 37 -12.31 -4.58 2.92
C MET A 37 -11.47 -4.49 4.18
N LYS A 38 -11.37 -5.56 4.95
CA LYS A 38 -10.52 -5.61 6.15
C LYS A 38 -9.06 -5.27 5.82
N ASP A 39 -8.57 -5.82 4.71
CA ASP A 39 -7.22 -5.54 4.22
C ASP A 39 -7.12 -4.11 3.72
N GLY A 40 -8.16 -3.62 3.06
CA GLY A 40 -8.22 -2.24 2.57
C GLY A 40 -8.09 -1.24 3.71
N HIS A 41 -8.75 -1.46 4.83
CA HIS A 41 -8.64 -0.61 6.01
C HIS A 41 -7.21 -0.59 6.54
N LYS A 42 -6.54 -1.74 6.57
CA LYS A 42 -5.13 -1.82 6.99
C LYS A 42 -4.21 -1.05 6.04
N ILE A 43 -4.46 -1.16 4.75
CA ILE A 43 -3.66 -0.46 3.73
C ILE A 43 -3.82 1.05 3.87
N VAL A 44 -5.04 1.52 4.07
CA VAL A 44 -5.30 2.95 4.30
C VAL A 44 -4.60 3.44 5.56
N LYS A 45 -4.61 2.64 6.62
CA LYS A 45 -3.91 2.98 7.87
C LYS A 45 -2.40 3.11 7.63
N ILE A 46 -1.84 2.19 6.87
CA ILE A 46 -0.42 2.24 6.48
C ILE A 46 -0.13 3.53 5.71
N ALA A 47 -1.00 3.87 4.75
CA ALA A 47 -0.84 5.09 3.95
C ALA A 47 -0.91 6.34 4.83
N GLU A 48 -1.81 6.37 5.80
CA GLU A 48 -1.93 7.47 6.74
C GLU A 48 -0.65 7.64 7.57
N ASP A 49 -0.08 6.53 8.05
CA ASP A 49 1.15 6.54 8.83
C ASP A 49 2.33 7.05 8.00
N ILE A 50 2.40 6.65 6.73
CA ILE A 50 3.43 7.14 5.82
C ILE A 50 3.29 8.65 5.61
N LYS A 51 2.08 9.14 5.42
CA LYS A 51 1.82 10.56 5.20
C LYS A 51 2.10 11.42 6.43
N LYS A 52 2.09 10.85 7.62
CA LYS A 52 2.51 11.57 8.83
C LYS A 52 3.98 11.92 8.79
N VAL A 53 4.80 11.09 8.14
CA VAL A 53 6.23 11.32 7.99
C VAL A 53 6.51 12.18 6.77
N ASN A 54 5.81 11.91 5.66
CA ASN A 54 5.95 12.67 4.42
C ASN A 54 4.61 12.74 3.71
N GLN A 55 3.89 13.85 3.90
CA GLN A 55 2.55 14.02 3.36
C GLN A 55 2.47 14.13 1.84
N ASN A 56 3.59 14.34 1.17
CA ASN A 56 3.65 14.43 -0.29
C ASN A 56 3.90 13.09 -0.99
N LYS A 57 4.08 12.01 -0.23
CA LYS A 57 4.32 10.70 -0.82
C LYS A 57 3.06 10.17 -1.53
N LYS A 58 3.25 9.66 -2.73
CA LYS A 58 2.22 8.93 -3.46
C LYS A 58 2.32 7.46 -3.06
N ILE A 59 1.18 6.87 -2.74
CA ILE A 59 1.14 5.49 -2.23
C ILE A 59 0.18 4.69 -3.11
N SER A 60 0.60 3.48 -3.49
CA SER A 60 -0.21 2.56 -4.28
C SER A 60 -0.16 1.18 -3.65
N LEU A 61 -1.15 0.36 -3.97
CA LEU A 61 -1.13 -1.06 -3.61
C LEU A 61 -0.58 -1.84 -4.81
N LEU A 62 0.44 -2.63 -4.57
CA LEU A 62 1.01 -3.52 -5.57
C LEU A 62 0.74 -4.95 -5.12
N THR A 63 -0.11 -5.68 -5.84
CA THR A 63 -0.56 -6.99 -5.38
C THR A 63 -0.66 -8.01 -6.52
N SER A 64 -0.34 -9.27 -6.19
CA SER A 64 -0.58 -10.43 -7.05
C SER A 64 -1.95 -11.05 -6.79
N ALA A 65 -2.63 -10.67 -5.70
CA ALA A 65 -3.91 -11.23 -5.30
C ALA A 65 -5.08 -10.54 -6.00
N PRO A 66 -6.19 -11.25 -6.20
CA PRO A 66 -7.42 -10.59 -6.66
C PRO A 66 -7.91 -9.61 -5.60
N VAL A 67 -8.46 -8.48 -6.03
CA VAL A 67 -8.97 -7.45 -5.13
C VAL A 67 -10.48 -7.35 -5.28
N CYS A 68 -11.19 -7.40 -4.16
CA CYS A 68 -12.64 -7.22 -4.14
C CYS A 68 -13.00 -5.85 -4.75
N SER A 69 -14.06 -5.80 -5.57
CA SER A 69 -14.48 -4.56 -6.23
C SER A 69 -14.74 -3.42 -5.25
N LYS A 70 -15.37 -3.71 -4.12
CA LYS A 70 -15.63 -2.71 -3.09
C LYS A 70 -14.32 -2.16 -2.51
N THR A 71 -13.37 -3.05 -2.27
CA THR A 71 -12.06 -2.68 -1.73
C THR A 71 -11.29 -1.81 -2.71
N LYS A 72 -11.32 -2.17 -4.00
CA LYS A 72 -10.66 -1.40 -5.04
C LYS A 72 -11.23 0.02 -5.11
N LYS A 73 -12.56 0.16 -5.09
CA LYS A 73 -13.22 1.47 -5.10
C LYS A 73 -12.87 2.28 -3.85
N TYR A 74 -12.87 1.64 -2.70
CA TYR A 74 -12.52 2.29 -1.44
C TYR A 74 -11.08 2.83 -1.46
N LEU A 75 -10.14 2.01 -1.93
CA LEU A 75 -8.73 2.43 -2.02
C LEU A 75 -8.56 3.60 -3.00
N LEU A 76 -9.25 3.55 -4.14
CA LEU A 76 -9.23 4.65 -5.10
C LEU A 76 -9.75 5.95 -4.50
N LYS A 77 -10.82 5.88 -3.69
CA LYS A 77 -11.33 7.05 -2.97
C LYS A 77 -10.30 7.64 -2.02
N CYS A 78 -9.44 6.79 -1.48
CA CYS A 78 -8.36 7.21 -0.58
C CYS A 78 -7.07 7.57 -1.34
N SER A 79 -7.16 7.71 -2.66
CA SER A 79 -6.03 8.03 -3.53
C SER A 79 -4.94 6.95 -3.53
N ILE A 80 -5.35 5.70 -3.38
CA ILE A 80 -4.45 4.54 -3.40
C ILE A 80 -4.83 3.65 -4.59
N PRO A 81 -4.22 3.86 -5.77
CA PRO A 81 -4.50 2.98 -6.91
C PRO A 81 -4.00 1.56 -6.66
N VAL A 82 -4.66 0.61 -7.31
CA VAL A 82 -4.31 -0.81 -7.21
C VAL A 82 -3.60 -1.23 -8.49
N LEU A 83 -2.40 -1.74 -8.34
CA LEU A 83 -1.56 -2.17 -9.46
C LEU A 83 -1.28 -3.66 -9.33
N LEU A 84 -1.13 -4.33 -10.46
CA LEU A 84 -0.79 -5.75 -10.50
C LEU A 84 0.72 -5.94 -10.37
N LEU A 85 1.07 -6.90 -9.54
CA LEU A 85 2.45 -7.28 -9.34
C LEU A 85 2.97 -8.06 -10.56
#